data_7c6406a1e6e6e2f005c6983e0ce775c2
#
_entry.id   7c6406a1e6e6e2f005c6983e0ce775c2
#
_cell.length_a   1.000
_cell.length_b   1.000
_cell.length_c   1.000
_cell.angle_alpha   90.00
_cell.angle_beta   90.00
_cell.angle_gamma   90.00
#
_symmetry.space_group_name_H-M   'P 1'
#
loop_
_entity.id
_entity.type
_entity.pdbx_description
1 polymer ?
#
loop_
_entity_poly.entity_id
_entity_poly.type
_entity_poly.pdbx_seq_one_letter_code
_entity_poly.pdbx_strand_id
1 'polypeptide(L)'
;FVTVEAGEDGRIQTLIPDKGEALPVAEDRTGSTIAANTSRRVMSNYEVLPDGSAATIYSLQSLIVPVPKPEDDPVYKDGIKQDPVEVVSIWLGRDYLNMILNLKVSTGKGHTFGIVEDVSELKTNGIVNMLLYHDANSDEEYYNRRAYISVPLAQYIDEEHPGRTINI
;
A
#
# COMPACT_ATOMS: atom_id res chain seq x y z
N PHE A 1 7.98 -0.47 4.24
CA PHE A 1 6.57 -0.25 4.57
C PHE A 1 6.18 -1.19 5.72
N VAL A 2 5.23 -0.79 6.54
CA VAL A 2 4.78 -1.55 7.71
C VAL A 2 3.27 -1.38 7.88
N THR A 3 2.65 -2.29 8.61
CA THR A 3 1.30 -2.09 9.15
C THR A 3 1.42 -1.71 10.62
N VAL A 4 0.70 -0.69 11.06
CA VAL A 4 0.59 -0.34 12.47
C VAL A 4 -0.82 -0.63 12.95
N GLU A 5 -0.94 -1.07 14.20
CA GLU A 5 -2.22 -1.35 14.84
C GLU A 5 -2.38 -0.50 16.10
N ALA A 6 -3.56 0.04 16.26
CA ALA A 6 -3.90 0.85 17.44
C ALA A 6 -4.77 0.08 18.43
N GLY A 7 -4.59 0.41 19.70
CA GLY A 7 -5.47 -0.01 20.77
C GLY A 7 -6.76 0.81 20.88
N GLU A 8 -7.48 0.62 21.99
CA GLU A 8 -8.77 1.28 22.26
C GLU A 8 -8.68 2.81 22.33
N ASP A 9 -7.52 3.35 22.66
CA ASP A 9 -7.27 4.79 22.75
C ASP A 9 -6.77 5.42 21.44
N GLY A 10 -6.64 4.62 20.37
CA GLY A 10 -6.13 5.03 19.07
C GLY A 10 -4.60 5.18 19.00
N ARG A 11 -3.88 4.90 20.10
CA ARG A 11 -2.41 4.90 20.09
C ARG A 11 -1.87 3.64 19.45
N ILE A 12 -0.77 3.78 18.75
CA ILE A 12 -0.12 2.66 18.07
C ILE A 12 0.53 1.76 19.11
N GLN A 13 0.14 0.49 19.10
CA GLN A 13 0.62 -0.53 20.06
C GLN A 13 1.45 -1.62 19.37
N THR A 14 1.20 -1.87 18.07
CA THR A 14 1.89 -2.92 17.31
C THR A 14 2.42 -2.35 16.01
N LEU A 15 3.64 -2.76 15.64
CA LEU A 15 4.27 -2.52 14.35
C LEU A 15 4.54 -3.85 13.67
N ILE A 16 4.00 -4.04 12.47
CA ILE A 16 4.12 -5.27 11.69
C ILE A 16 4.92 -4.95 10.42
N PRO A 17 6.21 -5.30 10.37
CA PRO A 17 7.04 -5.08 9.19
C PRO A 17 6.66 -6.02 8.05
N ASP A 18 7.05 -5.68 6.82
CA ASP A 18 6.87 -6.53 5.64
C ASP A 18 7.64 -7.85 5.74
N LYS A 19 8.71 -7.86 6.53
CA LYS A 19 9.53 -9.05 6.83
C LYS A 19 9.77 -9.12 8.33
N GLY A 20 9.63 -10.32 8.89
CA GLY A 20 9.83 -10.57 10.31
C GLY A 20 8.52 -10.59 11.11
N GLU A 21 8.66 -10.67 12.42
CA GLU A 21 7.53 -10.78 13.34
C GLU A 21 6.92 -9.41 13.69
N ALA A 22 5.69 -9.44 14.17
CA ALA A 22 5.05 -8.26 14.75
C ALA A 22 5.78 -7.84 16.04
N LEU A 23 5.98 -6.56 16.21
CA LEU A 23 6.70 -5.98 17.35
C LEU A 23 5.77 -5.09 18.15
N PRO A 24 5.72 -5.26 19.49
CA PRO A 24 5.13 -4.25 20.35
C PRO A 24 5.83 -2.90 20.16
N VAL A 25 5.08 -1.81 20.30
CA VAL A 25 5.66 -0.46 20.26
C VAL A 25 6.02 -0.04 21.68
N ALA A 26 7.33 0.05 21.97
CA ALA A 26 7.83 0.52 23.25
C ALA A 26 7.69 2.04 23.39
N GLU A 27 7.92 2.77 22.30
CA GLU A 27 7.82 4.22 22.26
C GLU A 27 7.36 4.69 20.87
N ASP A 28 6.35 5.55 20.84
CA ASP A 28 5.95 6.27 19.62
C ASP A 28 6.27 7.77 19.79
N ARG A 29 7.31 8.22 19.09
CA ARG A 29 7.76 9.63 19.11
C ARG A 29 6.99 10.51 18.14
N THR A 30 6.08 9.96 17.36
CA THR A 30 5.30 10.75 16.39
C THR A 30 4.12 11.45 17.03
N GLY A 31 3.61 10.91 18.14
CA GLY A 31 2.37 11.35 18.76
C GLY A 31 1.14 11.15 17.88
N SER A 32 1.25 10.33 16.83
CA SER A 32 0.16 10.06 15.89
C SER A 32 -0.86 9.10 16.50
N THR A 33 -2.12 9.30 16.13
CA THR A 33 -3.20 8.36 16.45
C THR A 33 -3.91 7.93 15.18
N ILE A 34 -4.47 6.73 15.19
CA ILE A 34 -5.38 6.24 14.16
C ILE A 34 -6.71 5.83 14.82
N ALA A 35 -7.69 5.40 14.03
CA ALA A 35 -8.96 4.96 14.62
C ALA A 35 -8.72 3.82 15.60
N ALA A 36 -9.44 3.85 16.73
CA ALA A 36 -9.32 2.83 17.79
C ALA A 36 -9.59 1.43 17.26
N ASN A 37 -8.78 0.46 17.71
CA ASN A 37 -8.87 -0.95 17.32
C ASN A 37 -8.82 -1.18 15.78
N THR A 38 -8.07 -0.35 15.07
CA THR A 38 -7.85 -0.50 13.61
C THR A 38 -6.39 -0.68 13.28
N SER A 39 -6.15 -1.12 12.06
CA SER A 39 -4.81 -1.15 11.46
C SER A 39 -4.69 -0.14 10.33
N ARG A 40 -3.46 0.31 10.08
CA ARG A 40 -3.15 1.21 8.97
C ARG A 40 -1.83 0.87 8.33
N ARG A 41 -1.81 0.86 7.00
CA ARG A 41 -0.60 0.72 6.21
C ARG A 41 0.13 2.05 6.09
N VAL A 42 1.42 2.07 6.45
CA VAL A 42 2.25 3.30 6.52
C VAL A 42 3.67 3.04 6.05
N MET A 43 4.36 4.11 5.68
CA MET A 43 5.82 4.13 5.66
C MET A 43 6.31 4.66 7.00
N SER A 44 7.25 3.96 7.63
CA SER A 44 7.77 4.31 8.95
C SER A 44 9.29 4.29 8.97
N ASN A 45 9.87 5.21 9.74
CA ASN A 45 11.22 5.08 10.25
C ASN A 45 11.10 4.59 11.70
N TYR A 46 11.66 3.43 11.97
CA TYR A 46 11.63 2.80 13.29
C TYR A 46 12.93 2.07 13.59
N GLU A 47 13.19 1.83 14.86
CA GLU A 47 14.31 1.07 15.36
C GLU A 47 13.81 -0.07 16.24
N VAL A 48 14.37 -1.26 16.04
CA VAL A 48 14.10 -2.41 16.91
C VAL A 48 15.05 -2.32 18.11
N LEU A 49 14.53 -2.53 19.31
CA LEU A 49 15.35 -2.54 20.52
C LEU A 49 16.44 -3.61 20.44
N PRO A 50 17.59 -3.41 21.11
CA PRO A 50 18.75 -4.31 20.99
C PRO A 50 18.44 -5.79 21.34
N ASP A 51 17.47 -6.03 22.19
CA ASP A 51 17.02 -7.37 22.57
C ASP A 51 15.95 -7.95 21.62
N GLY A 52 15.53 -7.19 20.61
CA GLY A 52 14.53 -7.61 19.62
C GLY A 52 13.08 -7.61 20.12
N SER A 53 12.82 -7.17 21.36
CA SER A 53 11.52 -7.34 22.02
C SER A 53 10.44 -6.36 21.57
N ALA A 54 10.82 -5.19 21.06
CA ALA A 54 9.89 -4.11 20.72
C ALA A 54 10.53 -3.11 19.73
N ALA A 55 9.74 -2.14 19.29
CA ALA A 55 10.21 -1.08 18.39
C ALA A 55 9.95 0.33 18.95
N THR A 56 10.82 1.27 18.58
CA THR A 56 10.60 2.72 18.73
C THR A 56 10.27 3.31 17.36
N ILE A 57 9.17 4.05 17.26
CA ILE A 57 8.72 4.71 16.03
C ILE A 57 9.16 6.18 16.04
N TYR A 58 9.83 6.61 14.97
CA TYR A 58 10.32 7.99 14.80
C TYR A 58 9.50 8.80 13.79
N SER A 59 8.94 8.15 12.78
CA SER A 59 8.09 8.81 11.78
C SER A 59 7.06 7.87 11.20
N LEU A 60 5.90 8.44 10.83
CA LEU A 60 4.83 7.75 10.11
C LEU A 60 4.38 8.62 8.95
N GLN A 61 4.35 8.03 7.76
CA GLN A 61 3.81 8.65 6.56
C GLN A 61 2.73 7.76 5.97
N SER A 62 1.59 8.35 5.62
CA SER A 62 0.51 7.62 4.97
C SER A 62 0.93 7.11 3.60
N LEU A 63 0.53 5.88 3.28
CA LEU A 63 0.64 5.30 1.95
C LEU A 63 -0.67 5.46 1.19
N ILE A 64 -0.59 5.41 -0.13
CA ILE A 64 -1.74 5.19 -1.00
C ILE A 64 -2.00 3.68 -0.98
N VAL A 65 -3.22 3.28 -0.57
CA VAL A 65 -3.58 1.87 -0.41
C VAL A 65 -4.81 1.58 -1.28
N PRO A 66 -4.65 1.48 -2.61
CA PRO A 66 -5.77 1.19 -3.50
C PRO A 66 -6.17 -0.27 -3.36
N VAL A 67 -7.42 -0.52 -3.00
CA VAL A 67 -8.00 -1.86 -3.06
C VAL A 67 -8.30 -2.17 -4.53
N PRO A 68 -7.79 -3.30 -5.06
CA PRO A 68 -8.10 -3.71 -6.43
C PRO A 68 -9.59 -3.84 -6.68
N LYS A 69 -10.04 -3.40 -7.87
CA LYS A 69 -11.43 -3.40 -8.28
C LYS A 69 -11.56 -3.82 -9.75
N PRO A 70 -12.65 -4.49 -10.14
CA PRO A 70 -12.87 -4.86 -11.52
C PRO A 70 -13.07 -3.63 -12.42
N GLU A 71 -12.86 -3.81 -13.71
CA GLU A 71 -12.93 -2.73 -14.72
C GLU A 71 -14.31 -2.04 -14.77
N ASP A 72 -15.38 -2.78 -14.45
CA ASP A 72 -16.76 -2.27 -14.45
C ASP A 72 -17.16 -1.60 -13.13
N ASP A 73 -16.24 -1.47 -12.16
CA ASP A 73 -16.51 -0.73 -10.92
C ASP A 73 -16.83 0.74 -11.24
N PRO A 74 -17.86 1.34 -10.62
CA PRO A 74 -18.25 2.73 -10.85
C PRO A 74 -17.13 3.78 -10.67
N VAL A 75 -16.06 3.46 -9.97
CA VAL A 75 -14.89 4.34 -9.82
C VAL A 75 -14.19 4.59 -11.17
N TYR A 76 -14.31 3.65 -12.12
CA TYR A 76 -13.72 3.72 -13.46
C TYR A 76 -14.71 4.13 -14.56
N LYS A 77 -15.87 4.70 -14.20
CA LYS A 77 -16.94 5.10 -15.14
C LYS A 77 -16.49 6.02 -16.26
N ASP A 78 -15.42 6.81 -16.02
CA ASP A 78 -14.85 7.74 -17.00
C ASP A 78 -13.70 7.11 -17.83
N GLY A 79 -13.60 5.78 -17.78
CA GLY A 79 -12.58 4.97 -18.46
C GLY A 79 -11.33 4.73 -17.63
N ILE A 80 -10.55 3.74 -18.05
CA ILE A 80 -9.28 3.39 -17.41
C ILE A 80 -8.19 4.38 -17.87
N LYS A 81 -7.67 5.14 -16.92
CA LYS A 81 -6.60 6.12 -17.15
C LYS A 81 -5.24 5.50 -16.87
N GLN A 82 -4.27 5.77 -17.74
CA GLN A 82 -2.90 5.27 -17.66
C GLN A 82 -1.91 6.40 -17.94
N ASP A 83 -2.07 7.51 -17.24
CA ASP A 83 -1.14 8.63 -17.36
C ASP A 83 0.28 8.17 -16.97
N PRO A 84 1.33 8.66 -17.62
CA PRO A 84 2.68 8.12 -17.46
C PRO A 84 3.21 8.21 -16.02
N VAL A 85 3.84 7.12 -15.57
CA VAL A 85 4.63 7.06 -14.34
C VAL A 85 5.90 6.22 -14.60
N GLU A 86 6.94 6.48 -13.83
CA GLU A 86 8.13 5.65 -13.80
C GLU A 86 8.08 4.75 -12.58
N VAL A 87 8.22 3.43 -12.76
CA VAL A 87 8.34 2.48 -11.66
C VAL A 87 9.77 2.50 -11.14
N VAL A 88 9.98 3.08 -9.97
CA VAL A 88 11.29 3.11 -9.30
C VAL A 88 11.59 1.80 -8.61
N SER A 89 10.59 1.21 -7.95
CA SER A 89 10.72 -0.07 -7.24
C SER A 89 9.37 -0.75 -7.10
N ILE A 90 9.39 -2.09 -7.16
CA ILE A 90 8.24 -2.94 -6.91
C ILE A 90 8.68 -4.19 -6.15
N TRP A 91 7.94 -4.60 -5.12
CA TRP A 91 8.26 -5.79 -4.32
C TRP A 91 7.03 -6.30 -3.56
N LEU A 92 7.07 -7.59 -3.25
CA LEU A 92 6.10 -8.21 -2.36
C LEU A 92 6.56 -8.08 -0.91
N GLY A 93 5.65 -7.68 -0.05
CA GLY A 93 5.89 -7.58 1.39
C GLY A 93 4.67 -8.06 2.15
N ARG A 94 4.77 -9.22 2.83
CA ARG A 94 3.66 -9.89 3.49
C ARG A 94 2.49 -10.06 2.49
N ASP A 95 1.34 -9.50 2.79
CA ASP A 95 0.13 -9.59 1.97
C ASP A 95 -0.09 -8.34 1.11
N TYR A 96 1.02 -7.69 0.68
CA TYR A 96 0.97 -6.46 -0.09
C TYR A 96 1.92 -6.50 -1.28
N LEU A 97 1.47 -5.93 -2.39
CA LEU A 97 2.35 -5.49 -3.47
C LEU A 97 2.70 -4.02 -3.25
N ASN A 98 3.96 -3.73 -3.03
CA ASN A 98 4.46 -2.40 -2.75
C ASN A 98 5.11 -1.79 -3.99
N MET A 99 4.90 -0.50 -4.21
CA MET A 99 5.49 0.25 -5.31
C MET A 99 5.98 1.61 -4.85
N ILE A 100 7.10 2.03 -5.42
CA ILE A 100 7.55 3.43 -5.41
C ILE A 100 7.52 3.90 -6.85
N LEU A 101 6.72 4.91 -7.11
CA LEU A 101 6.58 5.51 -8.42
C LEU A 101 7.19 6.91 -8.42
N ASN A 102 7.72 7.31 -9.58
CA ASN A 102 8.14 8.67 -9.85
C ASN A 102 7.21 9.25 -10.91
N LEU A 103 6.57 10.36 -10.59
CA LEU A 103 5.60 11.02 -11.45
C LEU A 103 5.96 12.48 -11.63
N LYS A 104 5.47 13.07 -12.70
CA LYS A 104 5.60 14.49 -12.96
C LYS A 104 4.39 15.21 -12.40
N VAL A 105 4.63 16.29 -11.66
CA VAL A 105 3.57 17.09 -11.02
C VAL A 105 3.85 18.58 -11.21
N SER A 106 2.80 19.38 -11.12
CA SER A 106 2.88 20.81 -10.92
C SER A 106 2.45 21.21 -9.49
N THR A 107 1.61 22.16 -9.32
CA THR A 107 1.37 22.76 -8.01
C THR A 107 0.02 22.51 -7.40
N GLY A 108 -0.80 21.62 -7.89
CA GLY A 108 -2.05 21.66 -7.24
C GLY A 108 -3.12 20.65 -7.54
N LYS A 109 -2.97 19.85 -8.56
CA LYS A 109 -3.94 18.81 -8.85
C LYS A 109 -3.53 17.51 -8.20
N GLY A 110 -4.45 16.89 -7.47
CA GLY A 110 -4.21 15.58 -6.87
C GLY A 110 -4.22 14.48 -7.93
N HIS A 111 -3.15 13.71 -8.02
CA HIS A 111 -3.13 12.48 -8.82
C HIS A 111 -3.94 11.40 -8.12
N THR A 112 -4.68 10.62 -8.88
CA THR A 112 -5.48 9.50 -8.39
C THR A 112 -4.86 8.19 -8.84
N PHE A 113 -4.73 7.24 -7.91
CA PHE A 113 -4.22 5.90 -8.17
C PHE A 113 -5.27 4.85 -7.84
N GLY A 114 -5.30 3.79 -8.63
CA GLY A 114 -6.14 2.63 -8.44
C GLY A 114 -5.47 1.37 -8.98
N ILE A 115 -6.06 0.22 -8.74
CA ILE A 115 -5.69 -1.05 -9.36
C ILE A 115 -6.93 -1.64 -9.99
N VAL A 116 -6.88 -1.82 -11.29
CA VAL A 116 -7.91 -2.58 -12.02
C VAL A 116 -7.51 -4.04 -11.98
N GLU A 117 -8.41 -4.91 -11.54
CA GLU A 117 -8.17 -6.35 -11.46
C GLU A 117 -8.92 -7.12 -12.54
N ASP A 118 -8.27 -8.15 -13.06
CA ASP A 118 -8.91 -9.21 -13.82
C ASP A 118 -8.65 -10.55 -13.13
N VAL A 119 -9.70 -11.11 -12.58
CA VAL A 119 -9.69 -12.38 -11.85
C VAL A 119 -10.27 -13.54 -12.67
N SER A 120 -10.44 -13.37 -13.96
CA SER A 120 -11.03 -14.39 -14.85
C SER A 120 -10.28 -15.72 -14.82
N GLU A 121 -8.97 -15.68 -14.63
CA GLU A 121 -8.09 -16.85 -14.54
C GLU A 121 -7.77 -17.30 -13.11
N LEU A 122 -8.28 -16.60 -12.10
CA LEU A 122 -7.95 -16.90 -10.71
C LEU A 122 -8.36 -18.31 -10.30
N LYS A 123 -9.58 -18.73 -10.64
CA LYS A 123 -10.09 -20.05 -10.25
C LYS A 123 -9.49 -21.21 -11.04
N THR A 124 -9.12 -20.99 -12.30
CA THR A 124 -8.62 -22.03 -13.21
C THR A 124 -7.11 -22.17 -13.17
N ASN A 125 -6.39 -21.07 -13.17
CA ASN A 125 -4.94 -21.01 -13.32
C ASN A 125 -4.23 -20.41 -12.11
N GLY A 126 -4.97 -19.88 -11.14
CA GLY A 126 -4.39 -19.17 -9.99
C GLY A 126 -3.73 -17.83 -10.37
N ILE A 127 -4.17 -17.22 -11.47
CA ILE A 127 -3.58 -15.99 -12.01
C ILE A 127 -4.53 -14.80 -11.77
N VAL A 128 -3.98 -13.71 -11.28
CA VAL A 128 -4.64 -12.40 -11.20
C VAL A 128 -3.85 -11.42 -12.06
N ASN A 129 -4.52 -10.80 -13.02
CA ASN A 129 -3.92 -9.72 -13.80
C ASN A 129 -4.34 -8.39 -13.19
N MET A 130 -3.38 -7.49 -13.00
CA MET A 130 -3.58 -6.17 -12.43
C MET A 130 -3.07 -5.11 -13.38
N LEU A 131 -3.79 -4.00 -13.44
CA LEU A 131 -3.38 -2.82 -14.19
C LEU A 131 -3.36 -1.62 -13.26
N LEU A 132 -2.24 -0.90 -13.25
CA LEU A 132 -2.14 0.34 -12.50
C LEU A 132 -3.00 1.42 -13.18
N TYR A 133 -4.02 1.88 -12.47
CA TYR A 133 -4.77 3.07 -12.84
C TYR A 133 -4.06 4.31 -12.30
N HIS A 134 -3.80 5.26 -13.18
CA HIS A 134 -3.26 6.56 -12.82
C HIS A 134 -3.94 7.67 -13.62
N ASP A 135 -4.57 8.60 -12.90
CA ASP A 135 -5.14 9.83 -13.46
C ASP A 135 -4.35 11.02 -12.89
N ALA A 136 -3.64 11.70 -13.76
CA ALA A 136 -2.92 12.93 -13.42
C ALA A 136 -3.84 14.14 -13.28
N ASN A 137 -5.17 14.00 -13.54
CA ASN A 137 -6.15 15.09 -13.50
C ASN A 137 -5.76 16.31 -14.33
N SER A 138 -5.08 16.08 -15.46
CA SER A 138 -4.51 17.12 -16.33
C SER A 138 -3.54 18.03 -15.56
N ASP A 139 -2.75 17.47 -14.63
CA ASP A 139 -1.66 18.19 -13.99
C ASP A 139 -0.50 18.38 -14.96
N GLU A 140 0.21 19.49 -14.86
CA GLU A 140 1.34 19.80 -15.75
C GLU A 140 2.63 19.12 -15.24
N GLU A 141 3.52 18.74 -16.17
CA GLU A 141 4.71 17.94 -15.87
C GLU A 141 5.95 18.81 -15.60
N TYR A 142 6.05 19.45 -14.41
CA TYR A 142 7.18 20.34 -14.10
C TYR A 142 8.30 19.68 -13.30
N TYR A 143 7.98 18.97 -12.22
CA TYR A 143 9.00 18.37 -11.35
C TYR A 143 8.63 16.98 -10.88
N ASN A 144 9.64 16.22 -10.48
CA ASN A 144 9.46 14.85 -10.02
C ASN A 144 8.92 14.80 -8.59
N ARG A 145 7.95 13.92 -8.37
CA ARG A 145 7.42 13.59 -7.05
C ARG A 145 7.28 12.08 -6.90
N ARG A 146 7.58 11.58 -5.72
CA ARG A 146 7.36 10.16 -5.42
C ARG A 146 5.97 9.90 -4.89
N ALA A 147 5.34 8.83 -5.39
CA ALA A 147 4.16 8.20 -4.80
C ALA A 147 4.57 6.87 -4.20
N TYR A 148 4.03 6.58 -3.02
CA TYR A 148 4.27 5.35 -2.27
C TYR A 148 2.95 4.60 -2.17
N ILE A 149 2.90 3.43 -2.81
CA ILE A 149 1.67 2.64 -2.98
C ILE A 149 1.87 1.26 -2.35
N SER A 150 0.83 0.77 -1.68
CA SER A 150 0.81 -0.57 -1.09
C SER A 150 -0.55 -1.21 -1.36
N VAL A 151 -0.60 -2.16 -2.28
CA VAL A 151 -1.82 -2.82 -2.75
C VAL A 151 -2.09 -4.04 -1.88
N PRO A 152 -3.22 -4.15 -1.18
CA PRO A 152 -3.55 -5.35 -0.42
C PRO A 152 -3.84 -6.54 -1.35
N LEU A 153 -3.29 -7.71 -1.01
CA LEU A 153 -3.42 -8.94 -1.78
C LEU A 153 -4.17 -10.05 -1.03
N ALA A 154 -4.52 -9.83 0.24
CA ALA A 154 -5.15 -10.85 1.09
C ALA A 154 -6.40 -11.48 0.45
N GLN A 155 -7.14 -10.72 -0.36
CA GLN A 155 -8.33 -11.21 -1.06
C GLN A 155 -8.06 -12.30 -2.12
N TYR A 156 -6.79 -12.47 -2.54
CA TYR A 156 -6.37 -13.47 -3.52
C TYR A 156 -5.68 -14.68 -2.89
N ILE A 157 -5.37 -14.59 -1.61
CA ILE A 157 -4.65 -15.62 -0.87
C ILE A 157 -5.70 -16.46 -0.15
N ASP A 158 -5.73 -17.75 -0.43
CA ASP A 158 -6.50 -18.72 0.34
C ASP A 158 -5.60 -19.87 0.80
N GLU A 159 -5.98 -20.53 1.90
CA GLU A 159 -5.18 -21.60 2.49
C GLU A 159 -5.18 -22.87 1.61
N GLU A 160 -6.21 -23.07 0.79
CA GLU A 160 -6.35 -24.24 -0.09
C GLU A 160 -5.48 -24.11 -1.35
N HIS A 161 -5.15 -22.85 -1.75
CA HIS A 161 -4.41 -22.56 -2.96
C HIS A 161 -3.30 -21.54 -2.71
N PRO A 162 -2.22 -21.91 -2.02
CA PRO A 162 -1.18 -20.97 -1.59
C PRO A 162 -0.30 -20.39 -2.72
N GLY A 163 -0.40 -20.93 -3.93
CA GLY A 163 0.40 -20.51 -5.09
C GLY A 163 -0.40 -19.66 -6.07
N ARG A 164 -0.41 -18.33 -5.89
CA ARG A 164 -1.02 -17.41 -6.85
C ARG A 164 0.05 -16.65 -7.63
N THR A 165 -0.25 -16.36 -8.90
CA THR A 165 0.59 -15.50 -9.75
C THR A 165 -0.13 -14.17 -9.93
N ILE A 166 0.57 -13.09 -9.64
CA ILE A 166 0.08 -11.73 -9.86
C ILE A 166 0.91 -11.13 -11.00
N ASN A 167 0.23 -10.79 -12.07
CA ASN A 167 0.80 -10.03 -13.19
C ASN A 167 0.40 -8.56 -13.01
N ILE A 168 1.35 -7.64 -13.19
CA ILE A 168 1.10 -6.21 -13.15
C ILE A 168 1.88 -5.48 -14.24
#